data_553d789b9369f83e8952ab852e8c51ce
#
_entry.id   553d789b9369f83e8952ab852e8c51ce
#
_cell.length_a   1.000
_cell.length_b   1.000
_cell.length_c   1.000
_cell.angle_alpha   90.00
_cell.angle_beta   90.00
_cell.angle_gamma   90.00
#
_symmetry.space_group_name_H-M   'P 1'
#
loop_
_entity.id
_entity.type
_entity.pdbx_description
1 polymer ?
#
loop_
_entity_poly.entity_id
_entity_poly.type
_entity_poly.pdbx_seq_one_letter_code
_entity_poly.pdbx_strand_id
1 'polypeptide(L)'
;MIALEQYDACIALKRAGDIAQSVDALKKITADFPDFALAYNALAAFYKKENDMETAIEYMEKYCALEPNDSFGFSVLSAYCIALGRREQAEEALGRANELRFKAQFGVGA
;
A
#
# COMPACT_ATOMS: atom_id res chain seq x y z
N MET A 1 17.50 6.06 -14.59
CA MET A 1 16.18 5.39 -14.62
C MET A 1 15.31 5.97 -13.53
N ILE A 2 14.14 6.47 -13.88
CA ILE A 2 13.21 7.04 -12.90
C ILE A 2 12.42 5.92 -12.18
N ALA A 3 11.84 6.26 -11.03
CA ALA A 3 11.13 5.29 -10.20
C ALA A 3 10.02 4.54 -10.94
N LEU A 4 9.24 5.22 -11.76
CA LEU A 4 8.15 4.60 -12.49
C LEU A 4 8.65 3.55 -13.48
N GLU A 5 9.76 3.82 -14.16
CA GLU A 5 10.36 2.87 -15.10
C GLU A 5 10.86 1.62 -14.36
N GLN A 6 11.49 1.82 -13.20
CA GLN A 6 11.93 0.71 -12.36
C GLN A 6 10.75 -0.10 -11.85
N TYR A 7 9.67 0.58 -11.46
CA TYR A 7 8.45 -0.08 -11.01
C TYR A 7 7.84 -0.94 -12.12
N ASP A 8 7.75 -0.42 -13.34
CA ASP A 8 7.23 -1.17 -14.48
C ASP A 8 8.08 -2.42 -14.76
N ALA A 9 9.40 -2.32 -14.61
CA ALA A 9 10.29 -3.46 -14.75
C ALA A 9 10.03 -4.52 -13.66
N CYS A 10 9.73 -4.10 -12.43
CA CYS A 10 9.37 -5.02 -11.34
C CYS A 10 8.07 -5.75 -11.64
N ILE A 11 7.07 -5.07 -12.18
CA ILE A 11 5.81 -5.68 -12.55
C ILE A 11 6.00 -6.69 -13.69
N ALA A 12 6.87 -6.39 -14.64
CA ALA A 12 7.21 -7.33 -15.72
C ALA A 12 7.87 -8.61 -15.16
N LEU A 13 8.76 -8.48 -14.19
CA LEU A 13 9.36 -9.64 -13.51
C LEU A 13 8.32 -10.50 -12.82
N LYS A 14 7.37 -9.87 -12.15
CA LYS A 14 6.28 -10.58 -11.47
C LYS A 14 5.42 -11.36 -12.47
N ARG A 15 5.08 -10.74 -13.61
CA ARG A 15 4.29 -11.39 -14.67
C ARG A 15 5.03 -12.56 -15.29
N ALA A 16 6.36 -12.47 -15.36
CA ALA A 16 7.19 -13.57 -15.86
C ALA A 16 7.36 -14.70 -14.85
N GLY A 17 6.81 -14.56 -13.64
CA GLY A 17 6.90 -15.57 -12.58
C GLY A 17 8.12 -15.42 -11.68
N ASP A 18 8.93 -14.39 -11.87
CA ASP A 18 10.12 -14.15 -11.06
C ASP A 18 9.78 -13.25 -9.87
N ILE A 19 9.07 -13.84 -8.92
CA ILE A 19 8.54 -13.10 -7.76
C ILE A 19 9.68 -12.59 -6.87
N ALA A 20 10.68 -13.42 -6.60
CA ALA A 20 11.78 -13.05 -5.72
C ALA A 20 12.55 -11.84 -6.25
N GLN A 21 12.88 -11.81 -7.54
CA GLN A 21 13.56 -10.67 -8.14
C GLN A 21 12.67 -9.42 -8.15
N SER A 22 11.37 -9.60 -8.39
CA SER A 22 10.40 -8.50 -8.34
C SER A 22 10.39 -7.84 -6.97
N VAL A 23 10.35 -8.63 -5.90
CA VAL A 23 10.34 -8.11 -4.52
C VAL A 23 11.64 -7.40 -4.19
N ASP A 24 12.78 -7.98 -4.53
CA ASP A 24 14.08 -7.35 -4.29
C ASP A 24 14.19 -6.01 -5.02
N ALA A 25 13.72 -5.95 -6.26
CA ALA A 25 13.72 -4.72 -7.05
C ALA A 25 12.78 -3.67 -6.45
N LEU A 26 11.61 -4.07 -5.94
CA LEU A 26 10.70 -3.16 -5.25
C LEU A 26 11.33 -2.58 -3.98
N LYS A 27 12.02 -3.40 -3.21
CA LYS A 27 12.73 -2.93 -2.01
C LYS A 27 13.81 -1.92 -2.36
N LYS A 28 14.50 -2.13 -3.48
CA LYS A 28 15.48 -1.17 -3.96
C LYS A 28 14.84 0.15 -4.33
N ILE A 29 13.67 0.12 -4.96
CA ILE A 29 12.94 1.35 -5.30
C ILE A 29 12.59 2.12 -4.03
N THR A 30 12.12 1.45 -2.97
CA THR A 30 11.78 2.14 -1.72
C THR A 30 13.01 2.75 -1.05
N ALA A 31 14.18 2.17 -1.23
CA ALA A 31 15.42 2.74 -0.72
C ALA A 31 15.88 3.95 -1.53
N ASP A 32 15.79 3.87 -2.85
CA ASP A 32 16.25 4.93 -3.76
C ASP A 32 15.23 6.06 -3.91
N PHE A 33 13.95 5.75 -3.82
CA PHE A 33 12.84 6.69 -4.00
C PHE A 33 11.81 6.50 -2.86
N PRO A 34 12.12 6.96 -1.64
CA PRO A 34 11.26 6.69 -0.48
C PRO A 34 9.85 7.32 -0.57
N ASP A 35 9.63 8.25 -1.50
CA ASP A 35 8.33 8.88 -1.71
C ASP A 35 7.49 8.21 -2.80
N PHE A 36 7.99 7.13 -3.39
CA PHE A 36 7.28 6.46 -4.47
C PHE A 36 6.25 5.47 -3.89
N ALA A 37 5.02 5.94 -3.71
CA ALA A 37 3.97 5.21 -3.00
C ALA A 37 3.62 3.85 -3.61
N LEU A 38 3.62 3.73 -4.94
CA LEU A 38 3.23 2.50 -5.62
C LEU A 38 4.06 1.29 -5.20
N ALA A 39 5.36 1.50 -4.90
CA ALA A 39 6.23 0.40 -4.48
C ALA A 39 5.79 -0.17 -3.12
N TYR A 40 5.37 0.69 -2.19
CA TYR A 40 4.88 0.24 -0.88
C TYR A 40 3.59 -0.55 -1.01
N ASN A 41 2.67 -0.11 -1.87
CA ASN A 41 1.44 -0.84 -2.11
C ASN A 41 1.73 -2.24 -2.70
N ALA A 42 2.64 -2.32 -3.66
CA ALA A 42 3.02 -3.60 -4.28
C ALA A 42 3.66 -4.55 -3.26
N LEU A 43 4.54 -4.03 -2.39
CA LEU A 43 5.16 -4.82 -1.33
C LEU A 43 4.13 -5.31 -0.32
N ALA A 44 3.19 -4.45 0.08
CA ALA A 44 2.11 -4.85 0.99
C ALA A 44 1.29 -6.01 0.40
N ALA A 45 0.94 -5.94 -0.88
CA ALA A 45 0.20 -6.99 -1.56
C ALA A 45 0.97 -8.31 -1.60
N PHE A 46 2.29 -8.24 -1.83
CA PHE A 46 3.14 -9.43 -1.81
C PHE A 46 3.13 -10.09 -0.43
N TYR A 47 3.37 -9.34 0.64
CA TYR A 47 3.42 -9.90 1.98
C TYR A 47 2.07 -10.42 2.46
N LYS A 48 0.97 -9.80 2.02
CA LYS A 48 -0.36 -10.35 2.26
C LYS A 48 -0.48 -11.76 1.68
N LYS A 49 -0.03 -11.97 0.44
CA LYS A 49 -0.06 -13.29 -0.20
C LYS A 49 0.81 -14.30 0.53
N GLU A 50 1.91 -13.85 1.13
CA GLU A 50 2.80 -14.70 1.92
C GLU A 50 2.27 -14.94 3.33
N ASN A 51 1.08 -14.47 3.64
CA ASN A 51 0.46 -14.60 4.96
C ASN A 51 1.23 -13.85 6.06
N ASP A 52 2.03 -12.88 5.67
CA ASP A 52 2.75 -12.00 6.60
C ASP A 52 2.02 -10.67 6.69
N MET A 53 0.89 -10.69 7.37
CA MET A 53 0.02 -9.53 7.47
C MET A 53 0.65 -8.40 8.26
N GLU A 54 1.51 -8.72 9.22
CA GLU A 54 2.21 -7.71 10.00
C GLU A 54 3.09 -6.83 9.13
N THR A 55 3.90 -7.44 8.26
CA THR A 55 4.74 -6.69 7.32
C THR A 55 3.90 -5.96 6.27
N ALA A 56 2.81 -6.58 5.81
CA ALA A 56 1.89 -5.95 4.87
C ALA A 56 1.31 -4.66 5.47
N ILE A 57 0.94 -4.67 6.74
CA ILE A 57 0.42 -3.48 7.44
C ILE A 57 1.49 -2.39 7.49
N GLU A 58 2.73 -2.73 7.80
CA GLU A 58 3.83 -1.75 7.84
C GLU A 58 3.99 -1.03 6.51
N TYR A 59 3.98 -1.75 5.39
CA TYR A 59 4.08 -1.13 4.08
C TYR A 59 2.84 -0.33 3.73
N MET A 60 1.64 -0.80 4.11
CA MET A 60 0.41 -0.07 3.84
C MET A 60 0.31 1.22 4.66
N GLU A 61 0.85 1.22 5.88
CA GLU A 61 0.94 2.44 6.67
C GLU A 61 1.82 3.49 5.99
N LYS A 62 2.93 3.06 5.39
CA LYS A 62 3.79 3.97 4.61
C LYS A 62 3.07 4.50 3.38
N TYR A 63 2.33 3.65 2.69
CA TYR A 63 1.51 4.08 1.56
C TYR A 63 0.52 5.16 1.99
N CYS A 64 -0.22 4.93 3.06
CA CYS A 64 -1.21 5.88 3.55
C CYS A 64 -0.57 7.20 4.00
N ALA A 65 0.63 7.16 4.54
CA ALA A 65 1.35 8.38 4.92
C ALA A 65 1.73 9.22 3.71
N LEU A 66 2.07 8.57 2.59
CA LEU A 66 2.43 9.25 1.34
C LEU A 66 1.20 9.70 0.55
N GLU A 67 0.09 8.98 0.68
CA GLU A 67 -1.16 9.25 -0.04
C GLU A 67 -2.30 9.45 0.96
N PRO A 68 -2.26 10.54 1.76
CA PRO A 68 -3.22 10.72 2.86
C PRO A 68 -4.65 11.02 2.42
N ASN A 69 -4.87 11.29 1.15
CA ASN A 69 -6.21 11.56 0.60
C ASN A 69 -6.74 10.41 -0.24
N ASP A 70 -6.04 9.28 -0.25
CA ASP A 70 -6.46 8.09 -0.99
C ASP A 70 -7.27 7.15 -0.10
N SER A 71 -8.60 7.16 -0.27
CA SER A 71 -9.48 6.30 0.52
C SER A 71 -9.21 4.81 0.30
N PHE A 72 -8.73 4.43 -0.88
CA PHE A 72 -8.36 3.04 -1.16
C PHE A 72 -7.31 2.54 -0.18
N GLY A 73 -6.25 3.33 0.03
CA GLY A 73 -5.17 2.93 0.94
C GLY A 73 -5.66 2.64 2.35
N PHE A 74 -6.52 3.51 2.88
CA PHE A 74 -7.08 3.33 4.23
C PHE A 74 -8.05 2.14 4.29
N SER A 75 -8.80 1.88 3.22
CA SER A 75 -9.67 0.70 3.16
C SER A 75 -8.87 -0.59 3.21
N VAL A 76 -7.78 -0.65 2.46
CA VAL A 76 -6.88 -1.82 2.45
C VAL A 76 -6.23 -1.99 3.82
N LEU A 77 -5.74 -0.90 4.41
CA LEU A 77 -5.14 -0.94 5.74
C LEU A 77 -6.14 -1.48 6.77
N SER A 78 -7.39 -1.02 6.73
CA SER A 78 -8.44 -1.52 7.61
C SER A 78 -8.63 -3.03 7.46
N ALA A 79 -8.73 -3.51 6.22
CA ALA A 79 -8.91 -4.94 5.95
C ALA A 79 -7.77 -5.78 6.50
N TYR A 80 -6.53 -5.31 6.33
CA TYR A 80 -5.35 -6.02 6.85
C TYR A 80 -5.34 -6.04 8.37
N CYS A 81 -5.72 -4.92 9.00
CA CYS A 81 -5.79 -4.84 10.46
C CYS A 81 -6.87 -5.77 11.03
N ILE A 82 -8.01 -5.89 10.36
CA ILE A 82 -9.06 -6.83 10.76
C ILE A 82 -8.52 -8.26 10.70
N ALA A 83 -7.83 -8.60 9.63
CA ALA A 83 -7.27 -9.94 9.46
C ALA A 83 -6.30 -10.32 10.59
N LEU A 84 -5.59 -9.34 11.14
CA LEU A 84 -4.62 -9.56 12.23
C LEU A 84 -5.25 -9.34 13.61
N GLY A 85 -6.53 -9.00 13.70
CA GLY A 85 -7.20 -8.76 14.97
C GLY A 85 -6.93 -7.40 15.60
N ARG A 86 -6.37 -6.46 14.86
CA ARG A 86 -6.10 -5.09 15.32
C ARG A 86 -7.34 -4.22 15.13
N ARG A 87 -8.33 -4.44 15.94
CA ARG A 87 -9.66 -3.86 15.78
C ARG A 87 -9.67 -2.32 15.82
N GLU A 88 -9.04 -1.73 16.81
CA GLU A 88 -9.03 -0.27 16.96
C GLU A 88 -8.36 0.41 15.76
N GLN A 89 -7.22 -0.11 15.34
CA GLN A 89 -6.52 0.41 14.17
C GLN A 89 -7.36 0.25 12.91
N ALA A 90 -8.07 -0.88 12.78
CA ALA A 90 -8.96 -1.14 11.65
C ALA A 90 -10.11 -0.12 11.60
N GLU A 91 -10.73 0.15 12.74
CA GLU A 91 -11.84 1.12 12.83
C GLU A 91 -11.35 2.54 12.50
N GLU A 92 -10.18 2.92 12.97
CA GLU A 92 -9.59 4.22 12.68
C GLU A 92 -9.33 4.38 11.17
N ALA A 93 -8.74 3.38 10.55
CA ALA A 93 -8.47 3.41 9.11
C ALA A 93 -9.76 3.45 8.30
N LEU A 94 -10.76 2.66 8.69
CA LEU A 94 -12.06 2.65 8.00
C LEU A 94 -12.76 4.00 8.13
N GLY A 95 -12.71 4.61 9.32
CA GLY A 95 -13.26 5.95 9.55
C GLY A 95 -12.63 6.97 8.62
N ARG A 96 -11.32 6.92 8.47
CA ARG A 96 -10.61 7.81 7.55
C ARG A 96 -11.02 7.58 6.10
N ALA A 97 -11.14 6.32 5.67
CA ALA A 97 -11.59 5.99 4.32
C ALA A 97 -12.99 6.52 4.04
N ASN A 98 -13.90 6.33 5.00
CA ASN A 98 -15.28 6.81 4.85
C ASN A 98 -15.35 8.33 4.80
N GLU A 99 -14.57 9.01 5.64
CA GLU A 99 -14.48 10.47 5.62
C GLU A 99 -14.02 10.99 4.25
N LEU A 100 -12.99 10.38 3.68
CA LEU A 100 -12.46 10.77 2.37
C LEU A 100 -13.48 10.52 1.25
N ARG A 101 -14.20 9.41 1.31
CA ARG A 101 -15.26 9.11 0.33
C ARG A 101 -16.40 10.11 0.42
N PHE A 102 -16.79 10.47 1.66
CA PHE A 102 -17.83 11.46 1.88
C PHE A 102 -17.44 12.81 1.28
N LYS A 103 -16.22 13.26 1.55
CA LYS A 103 -15.71 14.52 1.00
C LYS A 103 -15.67 14.50 -0.52
N ALA A 104 -15.23 13.40 -1.12
CA ALA A 104 -15.17 13.25 -2.57
C ALA A 104 -16.56 13.28 -3.20
N GLN A 105 -17.54 12.61 -2.57
CA GLN A 105 -18.89 12.50 -3.11
C GLN A 105 -19.67 13.80 -2.99
N PHE A 106 -19.53 14.51 -1.87
CA PHE A 106 -20.32 15.71 -1.59
C PHE A 106 -19.57 17.01 -1.77
N GLY A 107 -18.27 16.96 -2.11
CA GLY A 107 -17.45 18.15 -2.27
C GLY A 107 -17.25 18.96 -1.01
N VAL A 108 -17.39 18.36 0.16
CA VAL A 108 -17.34 19.03 1.47
C VAL A 108 -16.01 18.82 2.13
N GLY A 109 -15.54 19.85 2.85
CA GLY A 109 -14.32 19.75 3.63
C GLY A 109 -13.06 19.71 2.80
N ALA A 110 -13.14 20.28 1.64
CA ALA A 110 -11.98 20.41 0.77
C ALA A 110 -10.89 21.27 1.42
#